data_bb0fae38a7ccdb3e2327629f662142af
#
_entry.id   bb0fae38a7ccdb3e2327629f662142af
#
_cell.length_a   1.000
_cell.length_b   1.000
_cell.length_c   1.000
_cell.angle_alpha   90.00
_cell.angle_beta   90.00
_cell.angle_gamma   90.00
#
_symmetry.space_group_name_H-M   'P 1'
#
loop_
_entity.id
_entity.type
_entity.pdbx_description
1 polymer ?
#
loop_
_entity_poly.entity_id
_entity_poly.type
_entity_poly.pdbx_seq_one_letter_code
_entity_poly.pdbx_strand_id
1 'polypeptide(L)'
;MDKVIINSYEDFEKLVGQQIGVSDYLEVSQERINLFADATLDHQWIHVDTERAKVESPYHSTNDHGYLTLSLLPHLWNQIIEVNNLMLMIYYGMEKRMCGEA
;
A
#
# COMPACT_ATOMS: atom_id res chain seq x y z
N MET A 1 -12.23 -0.78 14.24
CA MET A 1 -10.95 -1.50 14.51
C MET A 1 -10.19 -0.77 15.58
N ASP A 2 -9.80 -1.47 16.62
CA ASP A 2 -9.02 -0.87 17.70
C ASP A 2 -7.57 -0.69 17.26
N LYS A 3 -7.09 0.53 17.38
CA LYS A 3 -5.71 0.84 17.00
C LYS A 3 -4.75 0.60 18.15
N VAL A 4 -3.54 0.20 17.83
CA VAL A 4 -2.43 0.18 18.76
C VAL A 4 -1.95 1.60 18.97
N ILE A 5 -1.86 2.03 20.23
CA ILE A 5 -1.48 3.39 20.61
C ILE A 5 0.02 3.44 20.89
N ILE A 6 0.72 4.33 20.22
CA ILE A 6 2.15 4.56 20.39
C ILE A 6 2.36 5.98 20.91
N ASN A 7 2.94 6.13 22.09
CA ASN A 7 3.19 7.42 22.70
C ASN A 7 4.69 7.75 22.80
N SER A 8 5.56 6.78 22.55
CA SER A 8 7.00 6.95 22.65
C SER A 8 7.75 5.96 21.77
N TYR A 9 9.02 6.20 21.55
CA TYR A 9 9.90 5.27 20.84
C TYR A 9 9.95 3.90 21.51
N GLU A 10 9.95 3.88 22.83
CA GLU A 10 9.97 2.64 23.62
C GLU A 10 8.73 1.77 23.36
N ASP A 11 7.59 2.40 23.07
CA ASP A 11 6.37 1.66 22.72
C ASP A 11 6.56 0.90 21.39
N PHE A 12 7.27 1.48 20.42
CA PHE A 12 7.64 0.78 19.20
C PHE A 12 8.58 -0.38 19.46
N GLU A 13 9.58 -0.19 20.31
CA GLU A 13 10.56 -1.23 20.59
C GLU A 13 9.92 -2.50 21.16
N LYS A 14 8.90 -2.34 21.99
CA LYS A 14 8.17 -3.46 22.59
C LYS A 14 7.44 -4.32 21.58
N LEU A 15 7.17 -3.78 20.39
CA LEU A 15 6.40 -4.44 19.35
C LEU A 15 7.26 -5.14 18.30
N VAL A 16 8.58 -4.97 18.36
CA VAL A 16 9.49 -5.62 17.42
C VAL A 16 9.29 -7.13 17.44
N GLY A 17 9.16 -7.71 16.26
CA GLY A 17 8.95 -9.14 16.10
C GLY A 17 7.51 -9.60 16.26
N GLN A 18 6.57 -8.69 16.51
CA GLN A 18 5.16 -9.01 16.70
C GLN A 18 4.32 -8.46 15.55
N GLN A 19 3.23 -9.17 15.24
CA GLN A 19 2.20 -8.63 14.35
C GLN A 19 1.36 -7.62 15.15
N ILE A 20 1.36 -6.36 14.72
CA ILE A 20 0.70 -5.29 15.46
C ILE A 20 -0.74 -5.05 15.02
N GLY A 21 -1.15 -5.62 13.91
CA GLY A 21 -2.52 -5.51 13.44
C GLY A 21 -2.66 -5.93 12.00
N VAL A 22 -3.89 -5.95 11.53
CA VAL A 22 -4.26 -6.25 10.14
C VAL A 22 -5.30 -5.21 9.73
N SER A 23 -5.03 -4.49 8.64
CA SER A 23 -5.98 -3.52 8.10
C SER A 23 -7.15 -4.22 7.40
N ASP A 24 -8.20 -3.46 7.12
CA ASP A 24 -9.25 -3.92 6.22
C ASP A 24 -8.71 -4.05 4.79
N TYR A 25 -9.39 -4.86 4.00
CA TYR A 25 -9.10 -4.94 2.58
C TYR A 25 -9.45 -3.63 1.89
N LEU A 26 -8.61 -3.24 0.95
CA LEU A 26 -8.86 -2.09 0.09
C LEU A 26 -8.88 -2.57 -1.35
N GLU A 27 -9.97 -2.30 -2.06
CA GLU A 27 -10.05 -2.60 -3.49
C GLU A 27 -9.18 -1.62 -4.27
N VAL A 28 -8.27 -2.16 -5.08
CA VAL A 28 -7.49 -1.38 -6.02
C VAL A 28 -8.20 -1.44 -7.37
N SER A 29 -9.09 -0.49 -7.60
CA SER A 29 -9.92 -0.42 -8.81
C SER A 29 -9.11 0.03 -10.02
N GLN A 30 -9.62 -0.25 -11.22
CA GLN A 30 -9.03 0.26 -12.46
C GLN A 30 -8.98 1.79 -12.46
N GLU A 31 -10.00 2.46 -11.92
CA GLU A 31 -10.01 3.91 -11.79
C GLU A 31 -8.82 4.41 -10.97
N ARG A 32 -8.54 3.75 -9.83
CA ARG A 32 -7.39 4.12 -8.98
C ARG A 32 -6.07 3.88 -9.69
N ILE A 33 -5.95 2.79 -10.42
CA ILE A 33 -4.76 2.49 -11.22
C ILE A 33 -4.55 3.57 -12.30
N ASN A 34 -5.62 3.96 -12.98
CA ASN A 34 -5.54 5.00 -14.01
C ASN A 34 -5.11 6.35 -13.42
N LEU A 35 -5.61 6.71 -12.25
CA LEU A 35 -5.21 7.93 -11.55
C LEU A 35 -3.71 7.90 -11.19
N PHE A 36 -3.22 6.78 -10.74
CA PHE A 36 -1.80 6.63 -10.41
C PHE A 36 -0.93 6.72 -11.67
N ALA A 37 -1.37 6.10 -12.76
CA ALA A 37 -0.67 6.17 -14.05
C ALA A 37 -0.57 7.62 -14.52
N ASP A 38 -1.64 8.39 -14.40
CA ASP A 38 -1.66 9.81 -14.76
C ASP A 38 -0.73 10.63 -13.87
N ALA A 39 -0.74 10.36 -12.57
CA ALA A 39 0.09 11.09 -11.61
C ALA A 39 1.59 10.84 -11.79
N THR A 40 1.97 9.63 -12.21
CA THR A 40 3.37 9.21 -12.31
C THR A 40 3.88 9.12 -13.74
N LEU A 41 2.99 9.30 -14.73
CA LEU A 41 3.29 9.21 -16.16
C LEU A 41 3.70 7.78 -16.59
N ASP A 42 3.29 6.78 -15.84
CA ASP A 42 3.52 5.37 -16.16
C ASP A 42 2.24 4.76 -16.72
N HIS A 43 2.10 4.80 -18.05
CA HIS A 43 0.94 4.30 -18.76
C HIS A 43 1.23 2.99 -19.50
N GLN A 44 2.09 2.14 -18.93
CA GLN A 44 2.35 0.84 -19.54
C GLN A 44 1.04 0.06 -19.69
N TRP A 45 0.87 -0.59 -20.85
CA TRP A 45 -0.40 -1.21 -21.21
C TRP A 45 -0.91 -2.22 -20.18
N ILE A 46 -0.01 -2.92 -19.48
CA ILE A 46 -0.40 -3.93 -18.49
C ILE A 46 -1.18 -3.34 -17.31
N HIS A 47 -1.07 -2.04 -17.10
CA HIS A 47 -1.79 -1.34 -16.04
C HIS A 47 -3.09 -0.70 -16.50
N VAL A 48 -3.12 -0.19 -17.75
CA VAL A 48 -4.21 0.69 -18.17
C VAL A 48 -5.03 0.18 -19.35
N ASP A 49 -4.50 -0.71 -20.18
CA ASP A 49 -5.23 -1.21 -21.36
C ASP A 49 -5.92 -2.52 -21.02
N THR A 50 -7.18 -2.41 -20.60
CA THR A 50 -7.96 -3.58 -20.15
C THR A 50 -8.20 -4.57 -21.28
N GLU A 51 -8.42 -4.12 -22.52
CA GLU A 51 -8.69 -5.00 -23.66
C GLU A 51 -7.44 -5.78 -24.07
N ARG A 52 -6.30 -5.12 -24.13
CA ARG A 52 -5.04 -5.78 -24.43
C ARG A 52 -4.65 -6.74 -23.32
N ALA A 53 -4.87 -6.37 -22.07
CA ALA A 53 -4.52 -7.20 -20.92
C ALA A 53 -5.31 -8.51 -20.87
N LYS A 54 -6.57 -8.52 -21.32
CA LYS A 54 -7.37 -9.74 -21.39
C LYS A 54 -6.71 -10.81 -22.26
N VAL A 55 -5.99 -10.40 -23.30
CA VAL A 55 -5.39 -11.31 -24.28
C VAL A 55 -3.93 -11.57 -23.99
N GLU A 56 -3.16 -10.53 -23.69
CA GLU A 56 -1.70 -10.61 -23.62
C GLU A 56 -1.13 -10.69 -22.21
N SER A 57 -1.90 -10.32 -21.16
CA SER A 57 -1.43 -10.45 -19.79
C SER A 57 -1.46 -11.90 -19.34
N PRO A 58 -0.43 -12.39 -18.63
CA PRO A 58 -0.45 -13.73 -18.05
C PRO A 58 -1.59 -13.94 -17.05
N TYR A 59 -2.16 -12.85 -16.52
CA TYR A 59 -3.27 -12.89 -15.57
C TYR A 59 -4.63 -12.67 -16.23
N HIS A 60 -4.68 -12.40 -17.54
CA HIS A 60 -5.87 -12.07 -18.32
C HIS A 60 -6.62 -10.83 -17.79
N SER A 61 -5.90 -9.96 -17.13
CA SER A 61 -6.40 -8.70 -16.59
C SER A 61 -5.25 -7.72 -16.43
N THR A 62 -5.57 -6.46 -16.19
CA THR A 62 -4.56 -5.48 -15.81
C THR A 62 -4.05 -5.75 -14.39
N ASN A 63 -2.83 -5.29 -14.13
CA ASN A 63 -2.22 -5.32 -12.80
C ASN A 63 -2.10 -3.90 -12.28
N ASP A 64 -2.13 -3.72 -10.96
CA ASP A 64 -1.76 -2.45 -10.39
C ASP A 64 -0.24 -2.23 -10.48
N HIS A 65 0.16 -0.97 -10.38
CA HIS A 65 1.57 -0.63 -10.26
C HIS A 65 2.06 -1.07 -8.88
N GLY A 66 3.24 -1.71 -8.82
CA GLY A 66 3.84 -2.06 -7.53
C GLY A 66 4.02 -0.85 -6.63
N TYR A 67 4.37 0.29 -7.20
CA TYR A 67 4.50 1.55 -6.44
C TYR A 67 3.17 2.10 -5.95
N LEU A 68 2.06 1.83 -6.65
CA LEU A 68 0.74 2.18 -6.13
C LEU A 68 0.44 1.40 -4.86
N THR A 69 0.64 0.09 -4.89
CA THR A 69 0.46 -0.77 -3.71
C THR A 69 1.28 -0.27 -2.54
N LEU A 70 2.56 0.05 -2.78
CA LEU A 70 3.44 0.59 -1.73
C LEU A 70 2.94 1.94 -1.22
N SER A 71 2.45 2.79 -2.10
CA SER A 71 1.95 4.13 -1.74
C SER A 71 0.69 4.10 -0.89
N LEU A 72 -0.03 2.99 -0.86
CA LEU A 72 -1.21 2.82 0.01
C LEU A 72 -0.84 2.51 1.45
N LEU A 73 0.43 2.24 1.73
CA LEU A 73 0.89 1.88 3.07
C LEU A 73 0.50 2.89 4.14
N PRO A 74 0.68 4.22 3.97
CA PRO A 74 0.27 5.18 5.00
C PRO A 74 -1.21 5.10 5.35
N HIS A 75 -2.07 4.94 4.35
CA HIS A 75 -3.50 4.81 4.57
C HIS A 75 -3.84 3.55 5.38
N LEU A 76 -3.26 2.41 5.00
CA LEU A 76 -3.50 1.14 5.68
C LEU A 76 -2.88 1.12 7.08
N TRP A 77 -1.70 1.71 7.22
CA TRP A 77 -1.03 1.86 8.50
C TRP A 77 -1.87 2.62 9.51
N ASN A 78 -2.52 3.69 9.07
CA ASN A 78 -3.35 4.51 9.94
C ASN A 78 -4.59 3.78 10.45
N GLN A 79 -4.96 2.65 9.87
CA GLN A 79 -6.06 1.82 10.37
C GLN A 79 -5.65 0.98 11.59
N ILE A 80 -4.37 0.66 11.73
CA ILE A 80 -3.90 -0.27 12.75
C ILE A 80 -3.13 0.39 13.90
N ILE A 81 -2.62 1.59 13.69
CA ILE A 81 -1.76 2.24 14.67
C ILE A 81 -2.06 3.73 14.77
N GLU A 82 -1.98 4.26 15.98
CA GLU A 82 -2.06 5.68 16.26
C GLU A 82 -0.78 6.10 16.96
N VAL A 83 -0.04 7.04 16.37
CA VAL A 83 1.22 7.54 16.92
C VAL A 83 0.98 8.94 17.47
N ASN A 84 1.17 9.09 18.76
CA ASN A 84 1.01 10.36 19.46
C ASN A 84 2.38 11.00 19.74
N ASN A 85 2.35 12.26 20.15
CA ASN A 85 3.54 13.01 20.52
C ASN A 85 4.54 13.21 19.38
N LEU A 86 4.04 13.17 18.13
CA LEU A 86 4.80 13.51 16.93
C LEU A 86 4.14 14.68 16.22
N MET A 87 4.93 15.62 15.73
CA MET A 87 4.44 16.71 14.92
C MET A 87 3.97 16.22 13.55
N LEU A 88 4.75 15.32 12.93
CA LEU A 88 4.42 14.71 11.65
C LEU A 88 5.20 13.40 11.49
N MET A 89 4.75 12.57 10.57
CA MET A 89 5.44 11.33 10.20
C MET A 89 5.91 11.43 8.75
N ILE A 90 7.18 11.13 8.51
CA ILE A 90 7.80 11.18 7.19
C ILE A 90 8.24 9.77 6.81
N TYR A 91 7.87 9.35 5.61
CA TYR A 91 8.23 8.04 5.06
C TYR A 91 9.45 8.21 4.15
N TYR A 92 10.63 7.81 4.64
CA TYR A 92 11.88 7.94 3.88
C TYR A 92 12.07 6.84 2.84
N GLY A 93 11.52 5.67 3.09
CA GLY A 93 11.72 4.55 2.21
C GLY A 93 11.51 3.22 2.92
N MET A 94 11.95 2.16 2.26
CA MET A 94 11.71 0.80 2.73
C MET A 94 12.86 -0.09 2.31
N GLU A 95 13.37 -0.91 3.23
CA GLU A 95 14.44 -1.86 2.91
C GLU A 95 13.91 -3.13 2.29
N LYS A 96 12.75 -3.59 2.75
CA LYS A 96 12.18 -4.87 2.34
C LYS A 96 10.67 -4.83 2.44
N ARG A 97 10.00 -5.37 1.42
CA ARG A 97 8.57 -5.63 1.48
C ARG A 97 8.30 -7.03 0.95
N MET A 98 7.22 -7.63 1.43
CA MET A 98 6.73 -8.88 0.90
C MET A 98 5.38 -8.64 0.22
N CYS A 99 5.24 -9.11 -1.01
CA CYS A 99 3.98 -9.06 -1.75
C CYS A 99 3.41 -10.47 -1.82
N GLY A 100 2.16 -10.61 -1.44
CA GLY A 100 1.39 -11.81 -1.70
C GLY A 100 0.72 -11.76 -3.06
N GLU A 101 0.00 -12.82 -3.39
CA GLU A 101 -0.87 -12.81 -4.55
C GLU A 101 -2.06 -11.88 -4.30
N ALA A 102 -2.46 -11.19 -5.33
CA ALA A 102 -3.61 -10.31 -5.26
C ALA A 102 -4.92 -11.10 -5.21
#